data_fe071876454de672de7fc348252fca36
#
_entry.id   fe071876454de672de7fc348252fca36
#
_cell.length_a   1.000
_cell.length_b   1.000
_cell.length_c   1.000
_cell.angle_alpha   90.00
_cell.angle_beta   90.00
_cell.angle_gamma   90.00
#
_symmetry.space_group_name_H-M   'P 1'
#
loop_
_entity.id
_entity.type
_entity.pdbx_description
1 polymer ?
#
loop_
_entity_poly.entity_id
_entity_poly.type
_entity_poly.pdbx_seq_one_letter_code
_entity_poly.pdbx_strand_id
1 'polypeptide(L)'
;MEPKFKRVLLKMSGEALRGGEDATISAEFLSRIAAEIKEIHALGIQLAMVVGGGNIIRGLDATKAGIDRATGDYMGMLATVINCMALQEALEKLGIDTRIMSALQVDEVAEPYIRRRGIRHLEKGRVVLLAAGTGNPYFTTDTAAALRAMELKTEALLKATRVDGVYDSDPLKDPNAKFFKRLTYMDVLKRDLKVMDATAVSLCMDSSMPIYVFKLAEAGNMLKAILGKDVGTLVGDLPAS
;
A
#
# COMPACT_ATOMS: atom_id res chain seq x y z
N MET A 1 -11.60 21.34 -5.37
CA MET A 1 -12.44 20.13 -5.53
C MET A 1 -12.43 19.40 -4.20
N GLU A 2 -13.59 19.01 -3.70
CA GLU A 2 -13.66 18.24 -2.47
C GLU A 2 -13.19 16.81 -2.68
N PRO A 3 -12.38 16.24 -1.78
CA PRO A 3 -11.97 14.84 -1.83
C PRO A 3 -13.18 13.92 -1.69
N LYS A 4 -13.18 12.82 -2.42
CA LYS A 4 -14.21 11.77 -2.28
C LYS A 4 -14.10 11.03 -0.96
N PHE A 5 -12.88 10.91 -0.43
CA PHE A 5 -12.56 10.16 0.78
C PHE A 5 -11.90 11.06 1.80
N LYS A 6 -12.26 10.89 3.06
CA LYS A 6 -11.64 11.58 4.20
C LYS A 6 -10.47 10.78 4.78
N ARG A 7 -10.56 9.46 4.76
CA ARG A 7 -9.53 8.56 5.30
C ARG A 7 -9.25 7.43 4.33
N VAL A 8 -7.99 7.26 3.93
CA VAL A 8 -7.57 6.24 2.98
C VAL A 8 -6.35 5.48 3.47
N LEU A 9 -6.17 4.25 3.00
CA LEU A 9 -4.93 3.53 3.13
C LEU A 9 -4.26 3.39 1.77
N LEU A 10 -3.01 3.84 1.66
CA LEU A 10 -2.17 3.66 0.48
C LEU A 10 -1.23 2.47 0.68
N LYS A 11 -1.30 1.50 -0.23
CA LYS A 11 -0.34 0.40 -0.30
C LYS A 11 0.63 0.58 -1.45
N MET A 12 1.91 0.55 -1.16
CA MET A 12 2.98 0.58 -2.17
C MET A 12 3.85 -0.67 -2.09
N SER A 13 4.36 -1.12 -3.24
CA SER A 13 5.41 -2.14 -3.28
C SER A 13 6.73 -1.54 -2.78
N GLY A 14 7.50 -2.30 -1.98
CA GLY A 14 8.86 -1.89 -1.61
C GLY A 14 9.76 -1.67 -2.83
N GLU A 15 9.57 -2.42 -3.90
CA GLU A 15 10.33 -2.24 -5.14
C GLU A 15 10.17 -0.86 -5.78
N ALA A 16 9.07 -0.16 -5.50
CA ALA A 16 8.92 1.21 -5.96
C ALA A 16 9.99 2.15 -5.36
N LEU A 17 10.49 1.83 -4.15
CA LEU A 17 11.50 2.66 -3.48
C LEU A 17 12.88 2.63 -4.18
N ARG A 18 13.12 1.68 -5.07
CA ARG A 18 14.35 1.63 -5.88
C ARG A 18 14.44 2.75 -6.92
N GLY A 19 13.32 3.33 -7.31
CA GLY A 19 13.27 4.46 -8.23
C GLY A 19 13.77 4.18 -9.67
N GLY A 20 14.05 2.92 -10.01
CA GLY A 20 14.68 2.54 -11.30
C GLY A 20 16.19 2.50 -11.26
N GLU A 21 16.83 2.77 -10.12
CA GLU A 21 18.26 2.71 -9.89
C GLU A 21 18.70 1.37 -9.28
N ASP A 22 20.01 1.09 -9.27
CA ASP A 22 20.58 -0.04 -8.52
C ASP A 22 20.54 0.16 -6.99
N ALA A 23 20.03 1.30 -6.53
CA ALA A 23 19.86 1.60 -5.13
C ALA A 23 18.73 0.78 -4.50
N THR A 24 18.91 0.38 -3.25
CA THR A 24 17.85 -0.27 -2.46
C THR A 24 16.73 0.72 -2.11
N ILE A 25 17.07 1.98 -1.84
CA ILE A 25 16.16 3.10 -1.57
C ILE A 25 16.69 4.32 -2.32
N SER A 26 15.90 4.86 -3.25
CA SER A 26 16.23 6.04 -4.05
C SER A 26 15.81 7.32 -3.32
N ALA A 27 16.74 8.25 -3.14
CA ALA A 27 16.45 9.57 -2.56
C ALA A 27 15.53 10.40 -3.46
N GLU A 28 15.67 10.28 -4.77
CA GLU A 28 14.79 10.95 -5.75
C GLU A 28 13.36 10.44 -5.63
N PHE A 29 13.17 9.11 -5.57
CA PHE A 29 11.84 8.52 -5.36
C PHE A 29 11.22 8.98 -4.05
N LEU A 30 11.97 8.97 -2.94
CA LEU A 30 11.47 9.42 -1.64
C LEU A 30 11.03 10.88 -1.68
N SER A 31 11.83 11.76 -2.29
CA SER A 31 11.52 13.18 -2.42
C SER A 31 10.24 13.40 -3.23
N ARG A 32 10.09 12.69 -4.35
CA ARG A 32 8.92 12.77 -5.23
C ARG A 32 7.65 12.31 -4.50
N ILE A 33 7.70 11.13 -3.88
CA ILE A 33 6.52 10.58 -3.20
C ILE A 33 6.12 11.41 -1.98
N ALA A 34 7.10 11.95 -1.24
CA ALA A 34 6.83 12.82 -0.12
C ALA A 34 6.16 14.14 -0.56
N ALA A 35 6.55 14.69 -1.71
CA ALA A 35 5.90 15.88 -2.28
C ALA A 35 4.45 15.59 -2.67
N GLU A 36 4.15 14.46 -3.33
CA GLU A 36 2.77 14.06 -3.65
C GLU A 36 1.91 13.85 -2.39
N ILE A 37 2.50 13.23 -1.35
CA ILE A 37 1.82 13.04 -0.06
C ILE A 37 1.55 14.39 0.61
N LYS A 38 2.45 15.36 0.50
CA LYS A 38 2.25 16.71 1.02
C LYS A 38 1.02 17.39 0.40
N GLU A 39 0.83 17.26 -0.90
CA GLU A 39 -0.35 17.78 -1.60
C GLU A 39 -1.65 17.14 -1.07
N ILE A 40 -1.64 15.82 -0.88
CA ILE A 40 -2.77 15.08 -0.34
C ILE A 40 -3.05 15.47 1.12
N HIS A 41 -2.01 15.58 1.93
CA HIS A 41 -2.11 15.99 3.33
C HIS A 41 -2.69 17.40 3.50
N ALA A 42 -2.31 18.33 2.61
CA ALA A 42 -2.83 19.69 2.58
C ALA A 42 -4.35 19.77 2.33
N LEU A 43 -4.95 18.73 1.75
CA LEU A 43 -6.41 18.61 1.57
C LEU A 43 -7.13 18.09 2.84
N GLY A 44 -6.41 17.86 3.94
CA GLY A 44 -6.97 17.34 5.18
C GLY A 44 -7.27 15.83 5.15
N ILE A 45 -6.68 15.09 4.21
CA ILE A 45 -6.85 13.64 4.10
C ILE A 45 -6.09 12.93 5.22
N GLN A 46 -6.77 12.04 5.92
CA GLN A 46 -6.19 11.13 6.89
C GLN A 46 -5.56 9.94 6.15
N LEU A 47 -4.23 9.92 6.08
CA LEU A 47 -3.47 8.96 5.28
C LEU A 47 -2.77 7.93 6.16
N ALA A 48 -3.12 6.65 5.99
CA ALA A 48 -2.35 5.50 6.44
C ALA A 48 -1.61 4.88 5.25
N MET A 49 -0.42 4.33 5.49
CA MET A 49 0.38 3.73 4.42
C MET A 49 0.95 2.39 4.84
N VAL A 50 0.96 1.43 3.91
CA VAL A 50 1.67 0.15 4.00
C VAL A 50 2.69 0.10 2.87
N VAL A 51 3.94 -0.13 3.20
CA VAL A 51 5.03 -0.27 2.23
C VAL A 51 5.61 -1.68 2.32
N GLY A 52 5.78 -2.35 1.17
CA GLY A 52 6.40 -3.67 1.11
C GLY A 52 7.91 -3.62 1.39
N GLY A 53 8.52 -4.79 1.68
CA GLY A 53 9.97 -4.94 1.94
C GLY A 53 10.77 -5.50 0.77
N GLY A 54 10.14 -5.72 -0.40
CA GLY A 54 10.72 -6.49 -1.51
C GLY A 54 11.92 -5.85 -2.23
N ASN A 55 12.21 -4.57 -1.98
CA ASN A 55 13.44 -3.91 -2.42
C ASN A 55 14.68 -4.34 -1.62
N ILE A 56 14.50 -4.78 -0.38
CA ILE A 56 15.57 -5.21 0.53
C ILE A 56 15.67 -6.73 0.54
N ILE A 57 14.55 -7.41 0.82
CA ILE A 57 14.49 -8.87 0.85
C ILE A 57 13.09 -9.37 0.49
N ARG A 58 13.02 -10.53 -0.20
CA ARG A 58 11.79 -11.27 -0.45
C ARG A 58 11.86 -12.63 0.24
N GLY A 59 10.82 -13.01 0.98
CA GLY A 59 10.76 -14.28 1.67
C GLY A 59 10.98 -15.49 0.75
N LEU A 60 10.49 -15.43 -0.51
CA LEU A 60 10.73 -16.46 -1.52
C LEU A 60 12.19 -16.57 -1.96
N ASP A 61 12.94 -15.48 -2.02
CA ASP A 61 14.36 -15.50 -2.38
C ASP A 61 15.20 -15.98 -1.20
N ALA A 62 14.80 -15.65 0.03
CA ALA A 62 15.37 -16.21 1.25
C ALA A 62 15.24 -17.74 1.28
N THR A 63 14.09 -18.30 0.88
CA THR A 63 13.87 -19.76 0.80
C THR A 63 14.80 -20.41 -0.23
N LYS A 64 15.05 -19.80 -1.37
CA LYS A 64 16.02 -20.29 -2.37
C LYS A 64 17.45 -20.30 -1.81
N ALA A 65 17.76 -19.40 -0.88
CA ALA A 65 19.04 -19.39 -0.16
C ALA A 65 19.11 -20.37 1.03
N GLY A 66 18.10 -21.24 1.21
CA GLY A 66 18.04 -22.23 2.28
C GLY A 66 17.53 -21.69 3.63
N ILE A 67 17.01 -20.50 3.67
CA ILE A 67 16.40 -19.90 4.86
C ILE A 67 14.95 -20.40 4.98
N ASP A 68 14.54 -20.79 6.19
CA ASP A 68 13.15 -21.17 6.45
C ASP A 68 12.17 -20.06 6.06
N ARG A 69 10.99 -20.45 5.56
CA ARG A 69 9.98 -19.52 5.05
C ARG A 69 9.54 -18.51 6.11
N ALA A 70 9.28 -18.96 7.34
CA ALA A 70 8.84 -18.06 8.41
C ALA A 70 9.93 -17.05 8.77
N THR A 71 11.19 -17.49 8.82
CA THR A 71 12.35 -16.62 9.04
C THR A 71 12.47 -15.59 7.91
N GLY A 72 12.37 -16.02 6.65
CA GLY A 72 12.38 -15.12 5.49
C GLY A 72 11.25 -14.08 5.51
N ASP A 73 10.06 -14.48 5.96
CA ASP A 73 8.94 -13.57 6.11
C ASP A 73 9.19 -12.53 7.24
N TYR A 74 9.79 -12.93 8.37
CA TYR A 74 10.22 -11.98 9.42
C TYR A 74 11.29 -11.01 8.91
N MET A 75 12.27 -11.48 8.13
CA MET A 75 13.24 -10.59 7.48
C MET A 75 12.55 -9.58 6.57
N GLY A 76 11.55 -10.02 5.80
CA GLY A 76 10.71 -9.13 4.97
C GLY A 76 9.92 -8.11 5.79
N MET A 77 9.40 -8.51 6.97
CA MET A 77 8.72 -7.59 7.89
C MET A 77 9.67 -6.51 8.41
N LEU A 78 10.89 -6.89 8.83
CA LEU A 78 11.91 -5.92 9.26
C LEU A 78 12.32 -4.99 8.12
N ALA A 79 12.41 -5.49 6.89
CA ALA A 79 12.65 -4.66 5.70
C ALA A 79 11.58 -3.58 5.52
N THR A 80 10.31 -3.86 5.85
CA THR A 80 9.27 -2.83 5.81
C THR A 80 9.48 -1.74 6.86
N VAL A 81 10.04 -2.07 8.03
CA VAL A 81 10.39 -1.08 9.07
C VAL A 81 11.45 -0.11 8.52
N ILE A 82 12.52 -0.63 7.91
CA ILE A 82 13.57 0.19 7.28
C ILE A 82 12.96 1.14 6.24
N ASN A 83 12.09 0.64 5.36
CA ASN A 83 11.42 1.46 4.37
C ASN A 83 10.53 2.55 4.97
N CYS A 84 9.82 2.23 6.06
CA CYS A 84 9.00 3.21 6.78
C CYS A 84 9.86 4.30 7.42
N MET A 85 11.03 3.97 7.99
CA MET A 85 11.96 4.96 8.54
C MET A 85 12.45 5.95 7.48
N ALA A 86 12.84 5.44 6.30
CA ALA A 86 13.27 6.30 5.20
C ALA A 86 12.14 7.23 4.71
N LEU A 87 10.91 6.71 4.64
CA LEU A 87 9.75 7.49 4.22
C LEU A 87 9.34 8.52 5.30
N GLN A 88 9.41 8.17 6.58
CA GLN A 88 9.16 9.09 7.69
C GLN A 88 10.10 10.30 7.61
N GLU A 89 11.39 10.06 7.48
CA GLU A 89 12.40 11.11 7.37
C GLU A 89 12.12 12.04 6.19
N ALA A 90 11.71 11.49 5.03
CA ALA A 90 11.38 12.28 3.85
C ALA A 90 10.12 13.13 4.06
N LEU A 91 9.11 12.62 4.77
CA LEU A 91 7.87 13.35 5.08
C LEU A 91 8.09 14.43 6.13
N GLU A 92 8.83 14.13 7.18
CA GLU A 92 9.10 15.06 8.28
C GLU A 92 10.00 16.23 7.83
N LYS A 93 10.90 16.02 6.87
CA LYS A 93 11.64 17.12 6.19
C LYS A 93 10.71 18.12 5.47
N LEU A 94 9.54 17.69 5.05
CA LEU A 94 8.52 18.54 4.44
C LEU A 94 7.52 19.13 5.44
N GLY A 95 7.74 18.91 6.76
CA GLY A 95 6.89 19.40 7.85
C GLY A 95 5.62 18.57 8.06
N ILE A 96 5.59 17.31 7.62
CA ILE A 96 4.44 16.42 7.79
C ILE A 96 4.68 15.54 9.01
N ASP A 97 3.92 15.76 10.07
CA ASP A 97 3.96 14.89 11.25
C ASP A 97 3.66 13.44 10.88
N THR A 98 4.60 12.54 11.13
CA THR A 98 4.50 11.13 10.73
C THR A 98 4.73 10.21 11.91
N ARG A 99 4.05 9.05 11.95
CA ARG A 99 4.26 8.02 12.96
C ARG A 99 4.39 6.65 12.31
N ILE A 100 5.45 5.93 12.68
CA ILE A 100 5.61 4.52 12.35
C ILE A 100 4.96 3.70 13.45
N MET A 101 4.07 2.78 13.05
CA MET A 101 3.49 1.79 13.96
C MET A 101 3.80 0.40 13.44
N SER A 102 4.44 -0.42 14.26
CA SER A 102 4.93 -1.75 13.87
C SER A 102 4.12 -2.87 14.51
N ALA A 103 3.87 -3.92 13.73
CA ALA A 103 3.26 -5.16 14.22
C ALA A 103 4.26 -6.07 14.96
N LEU A 104 5.57 -5.84 14.78
CA LEU A 104 6.64 -6.43 15.58
C LEU A 104 7.14 -5.38 16.59
N GLN A 105 7.55 -5.82 17.78
CA GLN A 105 8.18 -4.93 18.77
C GLN A 105 9.56 -4.49 18.28
N VAL A 106 9.72 -3.19 18.07
CA VAL A 106 10.96 -2.49 17.68
C VAL A 106 10.93 -1.09 18.29
N ASP A 107 10.75 -1.05 19.60
CA ASP A 107 10.33 0.14 20.37
C ASP A 107 11.25 1.35 20.21
N GLU A 108 12.53 1.15 19.85
CA GLU A 108 13.50 2.21 19.62
C GLU A 108 13.20 3.03 18.34
N VAL A 109 12.46 2.47 17.38
CA VAL A 109 12.26 3.10 16.05
C VAL A 109 10.80 3.21 15.61
N ALA A 110 9.88 2.47 16.25
CA ALA A 110 8.45 2.49 15.90
C ALA A 110 7.57 2.21 17.12
N GLU A 111 6.41 2.86 17.15
CA GLU A 111 5.40 2.56 18.17
C GLU A 111 4.79 1.15 17.92
N PRO A 112 4.47 0.37 18.98
CA PRO A 112 3.66 -0.83 18.82
C PRO A 112 2.30 -0.49 18.18
N TYR A 113 1.88 -1.30 17.20
CA TYR A 113 0.60 -1.09 16.54
C TYR A 113 -0.56 -1.38 17.50
N ILE A 114 -1.26 -0.34 17.86
CA ILE A 114 -2.52 -0.40 18.62
C ILE A 114 -3.58 0.36 17.81
N ARG A 115 -4.63 -0.35 17.37
CA ARG A 115 -5.69 0.19 16.49
C ARG A 115 -6.20 1.56 16.93
N ARG A 116 -6.56 1.73 18.21
CA ARG A 116 -7.09 3.01 18.74
C ARG A 116 -6.06 4.14 18.66
N ARG A 117 -4.77 3.83 18.85
CA ARG A 117 -3.68 4.79 18.75
C ARG A 117 -3.49 5.23 17.30
N GLY A 118 -3.52 4.29 16.35
CA GLY A 118 -3.46 4.59 14.91
C GLY A 118 -4.59 5.52 14.46
N ILE A 119 -5.83 5.25 14.85
CA ILE A 119 -6.98 6.12 14.57
C ILE A 119 -6.75 7.52 15.15
N ARG A 120 -6.27 7.63 16.40
CA ARG A 120 -6.00 8.93 17.03
C ARG A 120 -4.87 9.70 16.34
N HIS A 121 -3.86 9.04 15.81
CA HIS A 121 -2.83 9.72 15.00
C HIS A 121 -3.43 10.30 13.73
N LEU A 122 -4.24 9.52 13.00
CA LEU A 122 -4.95 9.99 11.80
C LEU A 122 -5.87 11.17 12.09
N GLU A 123 -6.63 11.12 13.20
CA GLU A 123 -7.51 12.21 13.64
C GLU A 123 -6.74 13.49 14.00
N LYS A 124 -5.48 13.38 14.42
CA LYS A 124 -4.58 14.52 14.67
C LYS A 124 -3.89 15.03 13.39
N GLY A 125 -4.28 14.54 12.21
CA GLY A 125 -3.67 14.92 10.94
C GLY A 125 -2.27 14.36 10.72
N ARG A 126 -1.84 13.31 11.44
CA ARG A 126 -0.55 12.66 11.23
C ARG A 126 -0.66 11.61 10.14
N VAL A 127 0.38 11.48 9.31
CA VAL A 127 0.53 10.32 8.43
C VAL A 127 0.95 9.12 9.28
N VAL A 128 0.29 7.96 9.08
CA VAL A 128 0.59 6.73 9.80
C VAL A 128 1.22 5.72 8.85
N LEU A 129 2.47 5.35 9.12
CA LEU A 129 3.20 4.31 8.38
C LEU A 129 3.08 2.99 9.14
N LEU A 130 2.52 1.98 8.48
CA LEU A 130 2.21 0.68 9.08
C LEU A 130 3.28 -0.32 8.67
N ALA A 131 4.18 -0.64 9.59
CA ALA A 131 5.34 -1.50 9.38
C ALA A 131 5.10 -2.93 9.90
N ALA A 132 5.97 -3.86 9.48
CA ALA A 132 5.98 -5.26 9.85
C ALA A 132 4.72 -6.05 9.45
N GLY A 133 4.00 -5.59 8.43
CA GLY A 133 2.88 -6.32 7.85
C GLY A 133 1.77 -6.64 8.84
N THR A 134 1.39 -7.94 8.90
CA THR A 134 0.44 -8.46 9.91
C THR A 134 1.12 -8.81 11.24
N GLY A 135 2.44 -8.89 11.28
CA GLY A 135 3.21 -9.45 12.39
C GLY A 135 3.30 -10.98 12.36
N ASN A 136 2.68 -11.63 11.38
CA ASN A 136 2.65 -13.09 11.24
C ASN A 136 3.24 -13.53 9.90
N PRO A 137 4.07 -14.58 9.88
CA PRO A 137 4.53 -15.20 8.64
C PRO A 137 3.37 -15.69 7.75
N TYR A 138 3.69 -15.98 6.50
CA TYR A 138 2.77 -16.50 5.46
C TYR A 138 1.75 -15.50 4.91
N PHE A 139 1.65 -14.30 5.45
CA PHE A 139 0.81 -13.23 4.93
C PHE A 139 1.62 -12.22 4.13
N THR A 140 1.01 -11.69 3.08
CA THR A 140 1.62 -10.65 2.25
C THR A 140 1.36 -9.24 2.80
N THR A 141 2.04 -8.24 2.24
CA THR A 141 1.74 -6.84 2.54
C THR A 141 0.40 -6.38 1.95
N ASP A 142 -0.17 -7.10 0.96
CA ASP A 142 -1.53 -6.85 0.47
C ASP A 142 -2.57 -7.26 1.52
N THR A 143 -2.41 -8.46 2.12
CA THR A 143 -3.24 -8.89 3.25
C THR A 143 -3.13 -7.92 4.44
N ALA A 144 -1.90 -7.48 4.76
CA ALA A 144 -1.70 -6.49 5.81
C ALA A 144 -2.43 -5.17 5.51
N ALA A 145 -2.36 -4.69 4.26
CA ALA A 145 -3.02 -3.46 3.86
C ALA A 145 -4.56 -3.57 4.00
N ALA A 146 -5.16 -4.68 3.55
CA ALA A 146 -6.59 -4.91 3.71
C ALA A 146 -7.01 -4.95 5.20
N LEU A 147 -6.28 -5.71 6.02
CA LEU A 147 -6.53 -5.79 7.47
C LEU A 147 -6.46 -4.42 8.15
N ARG A 148 -5.38 -3.67 7.91
CA ARG A 148 -5.19 -2.34 8.51
C ARG A 148 -6.20 -1.32 8.01
N ALA A 149 -6.62 -1.39 6.74
CA ALA A 149 -7.66 -0.54 6.18
C ALA A 149 -8.98 -0.70 6.95
N MET A 150 -9.39 -1.93 7.20
CA MET A 150 -10.58 -2.23 8.00
C MET A 150 -10.45 -1.74 9.44
N GLU A 151 -9.33 -2.07 10.12
CA GLU A 151 -9.08 -1.69 11.51
C GLU A 151 -9.07 -0.17 11.71
N LEU A 152 -8.47 0.58 10.80
CA LEU A 152 -8.38 2.03 10.85
C LEU A 152 -9.64 2.73 10.30
N LYS A 153 -10.62 1.96 9.82
CA LYS A 153 -11.87 2.48 9.22
C LYS A 153 -11.59 3.44 8.06
N THR A 154 -10.73 3.02 7.14
CA THR A 154 -10.53 3.76 5.90
C THR A 154 -11.71 3.57 4.95
N GLU A 155 -11.93 4.52 4.07
CA GLU A 155 -13.04 4.53 3.11
C GLU A 155 -12.65 3.93 1.76
N ALA A 156 -11.34 3.78 1.52
CA ALA A 156 -10.78 3.15 0.34
C ALA A 156 -9.37 2.59 0.61
N LEU A 157 -9.04 1.51 -0.10
CA LEU A 157 -7.69 0.97 -0.21
C LEU A 157 -7.12 1.36 -1.58
N LEU A 158 -6.05 2.15 -1.57
CA LEU A 158 -5.33 2.63 -2.75
C LEU A 158 -4.13 1.75 -2.99
N LYS A 159 -4.13 0.95 -4.06
CA LYS A 159 -3.00 0.10 -4.45
C LYS A 159 -2.20 0.74 -5.58
N ALA A 160 -1.04 1.29 -5.23
CA ALA A 160 -0.09 1.82 -6.19
C ALA A 160 0.79 0.71 -6.77
N THR A 161 0.82 0.60 -8.12
CA THR A 161 1.50 -0.47 -8.87
C THR A 161 2.42 0.09 -9.95
N ARG A 162 3.10 -0.81 -10.69
CA ARG A 162 3.91 -0.45 -11.87
C ARG A 162 3.10 -0.34 -13.15
N VAL A 163 1.89 -0.91 -13.18
CA VAL A 163 0.98 -0.89 -14.32
C VAL A 163 -0.24 -0.01 -14.04
N ASP A 164 -0.96 0.38 -15.07
CA ASP A 164 -2.04 1.39 -14.97
C ASP A 164 -3.24 0.88 -14.15
N GLY A 165 -3.41 -0.44 -14.02
CA GLY A 165 -4.51 -1.06 -13.28
C GLY A 165 -4.50 -2.57 -13.47
N VAL A 166 -5.68 -3.19 -13.54
CA VAL A 166 -5.85 -4.64 -13.62
C VAL A 166 -6.09 -5.06 -15.08
N TYR A 167 -5.45 -6.17 -15.46
CA TYR A 167 -5.53 -6.78 -16.80
C TYR A 167 -5.88 -8.27 -16.68
N ASP A 168 -6.33 -8.87 -17.79
CA ASP A 168 -6.58 -10.32 -17.86
C ASP A 168 -5.29 -11.14 -17.93
N SER A 169 -4.18 -10.53 -18.38
CA SER A 169 -2.84 -11.11 -18.40
C SER A 169 -1.81 -10.03 -18.02
N ASP A 170 -0.54 -10.38 -17.90
CA ASP A 170 0.52 -9.43 -17.55
C ASP A 170 0.82 -8.49 -18.74
N PRO A 171 0.46 -7.19 -18.70
CA PRO A 171 0.64 -6.28 -19.82
C PRO A 171 2.11 -6.00 -20.16
N LEU A 172 3.04 -6.33 -19.26
CA LEU A 172 4.49 -6.23 -19.53
C LEU A 172 5.03 -7.39 -20.36
N LYS A 173 4.27 -8.48 -20.47
CA LYS A 173 4.62 -9.69 -21.22
C LYS A 173 3.71 -9.93 -22.42
N ASP A 174 2.45 -9.55 -22.30
CA ASP A 174 1.43 -9.74 -23.33
C ASP A 174 0.89 -8.38 -23.82
N PRO A 175 1.27 -7.94 -25.02
CA PRO A 175 0.80 -6.68 -25.59
C PRO A 175 -0.72 -6.66 -25.90
N ASN A 176 -1.37 -7.83 -25.89
CA ASN A 176 -2.83 -7.95 -26.12
C ASN A 176 -3.61 -8.01 -24.81
N ALA A 177 -2.97 -7.85 -23.65
CA ALA A 177 -3.63 -7.85 -22.35
C ALA A 177 -4.76 -6.82 -22.30
N LYS A 178 -5.94 -7.27 -21.88
CA LYS A 178 -7.14 -6.42 -21.81
C LYS A 178 -7.24 -5.75 -20.45
N PHE A 179 -7.29 -4.42 -20.47
CA PHE A 179 -7.48 -3.61 -19.29
C PHE A 179 -8.92 -3.64 -18.78
N PHE A 180 -9.10 -3.71 -17.47
CA PHE A 180 -10.39 -3.60 -16.80
C PHE A 180 -10.51 -2.27 -16.06
N LYS A 181 -11.48 -1.45 -16.44
CA LYS A 181 -11.77 -0.20 -15.75
C LYS A 181 -12.47 -0.42 -14.40
N ARG A 182 -13.34 -1.43 -14.33
CA ARG A 182 -14.11 -1.82 -13.15
C ARG A 182 -14.22 -3.33 -13.06
N LEU A 183 -14.15 -3.86 -11.84
CA LEU A 183 -14.29 -5.29 -11.54
C LEU A 183 -15.06 -5.44 -10.23
N THR A 184 -15.83 -6.51 -10.12
CA THR A 184 -16.31 -6.99 -8.81
C THR A 184 -15.21 -7.77 -8.12
N TYR A 185 -15.29 -7.92 -6.78
CA TYR A 185 -14.38 -8.80 -6.02
C TYR A 185 -14.45 -10.25 -6.55
N MET A 186 -15.66 -10.71 -6.89
CA MET A 186 -15.87 -12.05 -7.45
C MET A 186 -15.24 -12.23 -8.83
N ASP A 187 -15.21 -11.17 -9.68
CA ASP A 187 -14.48 -11.24 -10.95
C ASP A 187 -12.99 -11.47 -10.72
N VAL A 188 -12.41 -10.75 -9.74
CA VAL A 188 -11.00 -10.90 -9.39
C VAL A 188 -10.70 -12.33 -8.90
N LEU A 189 -11.52 -12.85 -7.99
CA LEU A 189 -11.31 -14.20 -7.42
C LEU A 189 -11.55 -15.31 -8.44
N LYS A 190 -12.66 -15.27 -9.20
CA LYS A 190 -13.01 -16.32 -10.16
C LYS A 190 -12.05 -16.40 -11.35
N ARG A 191 -11.49 -15.25 -11.78
CA ARG A 191 -10.57 -15.18 -12.91
C ARG A 191 -9.09 -15.24 -12.49
N ASP A 192 -8.80 -15.39 -11.18
CA ASP A 192 -7.44 -15.34 -10.62
C ASP A 192 -6.63 -14.13 -11.09
N LEU A 193 -7.28 -12.94 -11.16
CA LEU A 193 -6.63 -11.72 -11.60
C LEU A 193 -5.60 -11.25 -10.58
N LYS A 194 -4.43 -10.82 -11.04
CA LYS A 194 -3.30 -10.48 -10.17
C LYS A 194 -3.41 -9.05 -9.60
N VAL A 195 -4.51 -8.78 -8.92
CA VAL A 195 -4.75 -7.51 -8.21
C VAL A 195 -4.02 -7.51 -6.86
N MET A 196 -4.42 -8.44 -6.01
CA MET A 196 -3.90 -8.69 -4.65
C MET A 196 -3.96 -10.20 -4.41
N ASP A 197 -3.39 -10.68 -3.30
CA ASP A 197 -3.65 -12.08 -2.93
C ASP A 197 -5.13 -12.29 -2.56
N ALA A 198 -5.59 -13.54 -2.72
CA ALA A 198 -7.01 -13.89 -2.52
C ALA A 198 -7.52 -13.55 -1.10
N THR A 199 -6.65 -13.68 -0.09
CA THR A 199 -6.99 -13.33 1.31
C THR A 199 -7.29 -11.84 1.44
N ALA A 200 -6.46 -10.98 0.83
CA ALA A 200 -6.65 -9.54 0.84
C ALA A 200 -7.95 -9.14 0.11
N VAL A 201 -8.23 -9.76 -1.06
CA VAL A 201 -9.47 -9.50 -1.81
C VAL A 201 -10.70 -9.93 -1.03
N SER A 202 -10.67 -11.10 -0.37
CA SER A 202 -11.76 -11.60 0.46
C SER A 202 -12.04 -10.67 1.65
N LEU A 203 -11.00 -10.19 2.35
CA LEU A 203 -11.14 -9.22 3.43
C LEU A 203 -11.81 -7.92 2.95
N CYS A 204 -11.39 -7.41 1.79
CA CYS A 204 -12.00 -6.20 1.22
C CYS A 204 -13.46 -6.44 0.81
N MET A 205 -13.79 -7.62 0.26
CA MET A 205 -15.15 -8.00 -0.09
C MET A 205 -16.07 -8.04 1.13
N ASP A 206 -15.65 -8.71 2.22
CA ASP A 206 -16.43 -8.84 3.44
C ASP A 206 -16.76 -7.49 4.10
N SER A 207 -15.91 -6.48 3.87
CA SER A 207 -16.08 -5.13 4.40
C SER A 207 -16.58 -4.12 3.38
N SER A 208 -16.88 -4.54 2.16
CA SER A 208 -17.24 -3.67 1.01
C SER A 208 -16.22 -2.54 0.80
N MET A 209 -14.92 -2.81 1.05
CA MET A 209 -13.83 -1.84 0.94
C MET A 209 -13.41 -1.67 -0.52
N PRO A 210 -13.66 -0.52 -1.16
CA PRO A 210 -13.27 -0.31 -2.54
C PRO A 210 -11.73 -0.29 -2.69
N ILE A 211 -11.21 -0.98 -3.71
CA ILE A 211 -9.79 -1.03 -4.03
C ILE A 211 -9.57 -0.25 -5.33
N TYR A 212 -8.71 0.77 -5.28
CA TYR A 212 -8.26 1.52 -6.46
C TYR A 212 -6.85 1.08 -6.82
N VAL A 213 -6.69 0.52 -8.01
CA VAL A 213 -5.39 0.05 -8.53
C VAL A 213 -4.92 1.00 -9.62
N PHE A 214 -3.76 1.62 -9.46
CA PHE A 214 -3.26 2.63 -10.39
C PHE A 214 -1.73 2.65 -10.47
N LYS A 215 -1.20 3.25 -11.52
CA LYS A 215 0.24 3.38 -11.77
C LYS A 215 0.84 4.49 -10.90
N LEU A 216 1.81 4.11 -10.07
CA LEU A 216 2.51 5.04 -9.16
C LEU A 216 3.47 6.00 -9.89
N ALA A 217 4.04 5.55 -11.02
CA ALA A 217 5.01 6.35 -11.76
C ALA A 217 4.41 7.60 -12.42
N GLU A 218 3.10 7.64 -12.62
CA GLU A 218 2.41 8.80 -13.16
C GLU A 218 2.04 9.79 -12.05
N ALA A 219 2.67 10.95 -12.08
CA ALA A 219 2.42 12.02 -11.13
C ALA A 219 0.93 12.41 -11.07
N GLY A 220 0.43 12.62 -9.86
CA GLY A 220 -0.96 13.01 -9.60
C GLY A 220 -1.99 11.88 -9.66
N ASN A 221 -1.62 10.63 -10.00
CA ASN A 221 -2.59 9.52 -10.01
C ASN A 221 -3.11 9.21 -8.60
N MET A 222 -2.27 9.34 -7.59
CA MET A 222 -2.68 9.17 -6.19
C MET A 222 -3.74 10.21 -5.80
N LEU A 223 -3.52 11.47 -6.15
CA LEU A 223 -4.49 12.54 -5.92
C LEU A 223 -5.78 12.32 -6.72
N LYS A 224 -5.69 11.90 -7.99
CA LYS A 224 -6.86 11.57 -8.81
C LYS A 224 -7.71 10.47 -8.16
N ALA A 225 -7.09 9.39 -7.65
CA ALA A 225 -7.79 8.31 -6.96
C ALA A 225 -8.53 8.82 -5.72
N ILE A 226 -7.91 9.68 -4.90
CA ILE A 226 -8.51 10.29 -3.70
C ILE A 226 -9.67 11.22 -4.05
N LEU A 227 -9.56 11.94 -5.16
CA LEU A 227 -10.64 12.79 -5.67
C LEU A 227 -11.77 12.00 -6.35
N GLY A 228 -11.67 10.67 -6.41
CA GLY A 228 -12.65 9.80 -7.07
C GLY A 228 -12.71 9.96 -8.58
N LYS A 229 -11.64 10.50 -9.20
CA LYS A 229 -11.53 10.59 -10.65
C LYS A 229 -11.24 9.22 -11.27
N ASP A 230 -11.59 9.06 -12.53
CA ASP A 230 -11.27 7.87 -13.30
C ASP A 230 -9.74 7.74 -13.44
N VAL A 231 -9.16 6.82 -12.66
CA VAL A 231 -7.75 6.44 -12.73
C VAL A 231 -7.63 4.95 -12.44
N GLY A 232 -6.94 4.25 -13.31
CA GLY A 232 -6.70 2.82 -13.13
C GLY A 232 -7.97 1.96 -13.07
N THR A 233 -7.98 0.98 -12.19
CA THR A 233 -9.08 0.03 -12.00
C THR A 233 -9.73 0.20 -10.63
N LEU A 234 -11.05 0.27 -10.61
CA LEU A 234 -11.85 0.16 -9.38
C LEU A 234 -12.32 -1.29 -9.20
N VAL A 235 -11.96 -1.91 -8.07
CA VAL A 235 -12.53 -3.19 -7.62
C VAL A 235 -13.46 -2.92 -6.44
N GLY A 236 -14.71 -3.39 -6.52
CA GLY A 236 -15.70 -3.18 -5.48
C GLY A 236 -17.08 -3.69 -5.87
N ASP A 237 -18.06 -3.47 -5.01
CA ASP A 237 -19.45 -3.72 -5.34
C ASP A 237 -19.87 -2.71 -6.44
N LEU A 238 -20.16 -3.22 -7.62
CA LEU A 238 -20.71 -2.39 -8.68
C LEU A 238 -22.20 -2.20 -8.40
N PRO A 239 -22.74 -0.99 -8.60
CA PRO A 239 -24.19 -0.83 -8.54
C PRO A 239 -24.83 -1.79 -9.56
N ALA A 240 -25.92 -2.43 -9.20
CA ALA A 240 -26.70 -3.26 -10.11
C ALA A 240 -27.04 -2.41 -11.35
N SER A 241 -26.65 -2.92 -12.52
CA SER A 241 -26.93 -2.33 -13.82
C SER A 241 -28.41 -2.39 -14.13
#